data_951a5f28fd50f971836063e0258b6b2c
#
_entry.id   951a5f28fd50f971836063e0258b6b2c
#
_cell.length_a   1.000
_cell.length_b   1.000
_cell.length_c   1.000
_cell.angle_alpha   90.00
_cell.angle_beta   90.00
_cell.angle_gamma   90.00
#
_symmetry.space_group_name_H-M   'P 1'
#
loop_
_entity.id
_entity.type
_entity.pdbx_description
1 polymer ?
#
loop_
_entity_poly.entity_id
_entity_poly.type
_entity_poly.pdbx_seq_one_letter_code
_entity_poly.pdbx_strand_id
1 'polypeptide(L)'
;MGERSWASSLLSLIMVFACLSHVLGDKSFADVHSHDHQMRKMQAFKASFVRRDSISNSPSPTPSAVTVTPSPRVYHVTSYGADPTGKLDSTQAILQAISDALEGPTDGFLMEGISNLGGAQINLEGGNYLISQPLQFPVVARGNLMIHGGTLKASDNFPTDGYLLDLSTSSSSGPEYLFEFITFRDLLVDSNFRGGGIQVINSLRTSIDNCYITHFTTNGILAKGGHETYIRNSFLGQHITAGGDKGERNFSGTAINLMGNDNSVTDVVIFSAEIGIIVSGQANLLSGVHCYNKATGFGGTGIYLKLPGLTQTRIVNSYLDFTGIVAEDPVQLQISNTFFLGDAFIKLKSINGVVNGVNIVDNMFSGSNKGIDIVQLDQTNGPFNTIDQVVVDRNNVKGMNLKATIGSGVVQGNGTSWTLDLNPILIFPNLIKNVQYTFFPSGNSFVNHALRNVSNNQVLIESDVQVPASVFVVADQGK
;
A
#
# COMPACT_ATOMS: atom_id res chain seq x y z
N MET A 1 0.93 10.67 -68.18
CA MET A 1 0.80 9.46 -67.33
C MET A 1 1.22 9.81 -65.88
N GLY A 2 0.44 10.53 -65.16
CA GLY A 2 0.82 11.04 -63.81
C GLY A 2 -0.30 11.42 -62.87
N GLU A 3 -1.57 11.40 -63.33
CA GLU A 3 -2.69 11.92 -62.49
C GLU A 3 -3.62 10.88 -61.87
N ARG A 4 -3.38 9.57 -62.07
CA ARG A 4 -4.29 8.52 -61.51
C ARG A 4 -3.75 7.88 -60.21
N SER A 5 -2.56 8.23 -59.75
CA SER A 5 -1.93 7.61 -58.55
C SER A 5 -2.30 8.32 -57.24
N TRP A 6 -2.65 9.60 -57.28
CA TRP A 6 -2.94 10.40 -56.05
C TRP A 6 -4.34 10.23 -55.50
N ALA A 7 -5.33 9.98 -56.38
CA ALA A 7 -6.75 9.84 -56.00
C ALA A 7 -7.00 8.51 -55.25
N SER A 8 -6.32 7.43 -55.59
CA SER A 8 -6.49 6.13 -54.93
C SER A 8 -5.81 6.09 -53.54
N SER A 9 -4.70 6.81 -53.38
CA SER A 9 -4.05 6.94 -52.04
C SER A 9 -4.83 7.82 -51.08
N LEU A 10 -5.50 8.87 -51.58
CA LEU A 10 -6.33 9.75 -50.75
C LEU A 10 -7.64 9.05 -50.32
N LEU A 11 -8.27 8.25 -51.20
CA LEU A 11 -9.44 7.46 -50.81
C LEU A 11 -9.12 6.36 -49.78
N SER A 12 -7.96 5.71 -49.89
CA SER A 12 -7.55 4.72 -48.91
C SER A 12 -7.24 5.36 -47.54
N LEU A 13 -6.66 6.56 -47.52
CA LEU A 13 -6.40 7.32 -46.27
C LEU A 13 -7.70 7.78 -45.63
N ILE A 14 -8.69 8.23 -46.41
CA ILE A 14 -10.00 8.65 -45.90
C ILE A 14 -10.81 7.46 -45.38
N MET A 15 -10.73 6.28 -46.02
CA MET A 15 -11.38 5.07 -45.49
C MET A 15 -10.74 4.56 -44.21
N VAL A 16 -9.42 4.65 -44.06
CA VAL A 16 -8.74 4.28 -42.80
C VAL A 16 -9.10 5.26 -41.68
N PHE A 17 -9.18 6.56 -41.96
CA PHE A 17 -9.65 7.54 -40.96
C PHE A 17 -11.12 7.38 -40.61
N ALA A 18 -12.00 7.05 -41.55
CA ALA A 18 -13.41 6.78 -41.27
C ALA A 18 -13.61 5.47 -40.48
N CYS A 19 -12.84 4.42 -40.74
CA CYS A 19 -12.85 3.21 -39.91
C CYS A 19 -12.27 3.41 -38.52
N LEU A 20 -11.19 4.21 -38.37
CA LEU A 20 -10.64 4.54 -37.07
C LEU A 20 -11.59 5.45 -36.24
N SER A 21 -12.30 6.37 -36.88
CA SER A 21 -13.30 7.20 -36.19
C SER A 21 -14.54 6.41 -35.79
N HIS A 22 -14.96 5.37 -36.53
CA HIS A 22 -16.03 4.48 -36.10
C HIS A 22 -15.64 3.52 -34.98
N VAL A 23 -14.39 3.04 -34.94
CA VAL A 23 -13.93 2.14 -33.88
C VAL A 23 -13.60 2.91 -32.58
N LEU A 24 -13.20 4.19 -32.68
CA LEU A 24 -12.96 5.06 -31.54
C LEU A 24 -14.19 5.84 -31.05
N GLY A 25 -15.18 6.06 -31.95
CA GLY A 25 -16.38 6.83 -31.64
C GLY A 25 -17.40 6.09 -30.78
N ASP A 26 -17.58 4.79 -30.99
CA ASP A 26 -18.66 4.05 -30.29
C ASP A 26 -18.31 3.66 -28.84
N LYS A 27 -17.04 3.57 -28.48
CA LYS A 27 -16.63 3.32 -27.08
C LYS A 27 -16.62 4.57 -26.21
N SER A 28 -16.35 5.74 -26.79
CA SER A 28 -16.32 6.99 -26.02
C SER A 28 -17.70 7.54 -25.70
N PHE A 29 -18.69 7.35 -26.56
CA PHE A 29 -20.05 7.88 -26.34
C PHE A 29 -20.84 7.09 -25.27
N ALA A 30 -20.67 5.80 -25.16
CA ALA A 30 -21.33 4.99 -24.14
C ALA A 30 -20.74 5.23 -22.75
N ASP A 31 -19.42 5.38 -22.64
CA ASP A 31 -18.74 5.64 -21.37
C ASP A 31 -18.95 7.08 -20.87
N VAL A 32 -18.98 8.07 -21.77
CA VAL A 32 -19.29 9.45 -21.41
C VAL A 32 -20.74 9.59 -20.95
N HIS A 33 -21.69 8.90 -21.59
CA HIS A 33 -23.11 8.91 -21.17
C HIS A 33 -23.31 8.19 -19.82
N SER A 34 -22.58 7.12 -19.55
CA SER A 34 -22.63 6.42 -18.26
C SER A 34 -22.05 7.29 -17.14
N HIS A 35 -20.91 7.95 -17.39
CA HIS A 35 -20.27 8.83 -16.41
C HIS A 35 -21.12 10.10 -16.13
N ASP A 36 -21.64 10.74 -17.16
CA ASP A 36 -22.57 11.88 -17.04
C ASP A 36 -23.85 11.49 -16.29
N HIS A 37 -24.37 10.29 -16.54
CA HIS A 37 -25.55 9.80 -15.83
C HIS A 37 -25.28 9.56 -14.35
N GLN A 38 -24.14 8.98 -14.01
CA GLN A 38 -23.72 8.79 -12.62
C GLN A 38 -23.44 10.12 -11.93
N MET A 39 -22.77 11.07 -12.61
CA MET A 39 -22.55 12.43 -12.09
C MET A 39 -23.85 13.17 -11.85
N ARG A 40 -24.83 13.09 -12.75
CA ARG A 40 -26.16 13.68 -12.57
C ARG A 40 -26.92 13.04 -11.40
N LYS A 41 -26.83 11.71 -11.22
CA LYS A 41 -27.40 11.03 -10.04
C LYS A 41 -26.75 11.50 -8.74
N MET A 42 -25.44 11.65 -8.73
CA MET A 42 -24.71 12.13 -7.56
C MET A 42 -25.00 13.61 -7.26
N GLN A 43 -25.12 14.45 -8.29
CA GLN A 43 -25.54 15.85 -8.15
C GLN A 43 -27.00 15.97 -7.70
N ALA A 44 -27.90 15.14 -8.23
CA ALA A 44 -29.30 15.08 -7.79
C ALA A 44 -29.43 14.59 -6.34
N PHE A 45 -28.58 13.63 -5.94
CA PHE A 45 -28.50 13.15 -4.56
C PHE A 45 -27.97 14.27 -3.62
N LYS A 46 -26.87 14.97 -3.99
CA LYS A 46 -26.40 16.14 -3.25
C LYS A 46 -27.45 17.25 -3.18
N ALA A 47 -28.14 17.54 -4.28
CA ALA A 47 -29.22 18.53 -4.31
C ALA A 47 -30.44 18.13 -3.47
N SER A 48 -30.70 16.83 -3.24
CA SER A 48 -31.77 16.36 -2.37
C SER A 48 -31.49 16.64 -0.89
N PHE A 49 -30.22 16.67 -0.47
CA PHE A 49 -29.83 17.13 0.87
C PHE A 49 -30.02 18.63 1.03
N VAL A 50 -29.63 19.42 0.03
CA VAL A 50 -29.79 20.90 0.07
C VAL A 50 -31.27 21.31 0.00
N ARG A 51 -32.12 20.56 -0.74
CA ARG A 51 -33.56 20.85 -0.83
C ARG A 51 -34.34 20.52 0.44
N ARG A 52 -33.84 19.69 1.33
CA ARG A 52 -34.49 19.46 2.64
C ARG A 52 -34.44 20.71 3.54
N ASP A 53 -33.45 21.57 3.35
CA ASP A 53 -33.32 22.80 4.12
C ASP A 53 -34.10 23.99 3.51
N SER A 54 -34.65 23.86 2.28
CA SER A 54 -35.31 24.96 1.57
C SER A 54 -36.81 24.80 1.33
N ILE A 55 -37.48 23.76 1.85
CA ILE A 55 -38.93 23.63 1.79
C ILE A 55 -39.54 23.92 3.18
N SER A 56 -39.53 25.18 3.56
CA SER A 56 -40.53 25.69 4.53
C SER A 56 -40.80 27.18 4.27
N ASN A 57 -41.47 27.46 3.14
CA ASN A 57 -42.20 28.71 3.00
C ASN A 57 -43.66 28.38 2.72
N SER A 58 -44.35 27.97 3.75
CA SER A 58 -45.80 28.16 3.87
C SER A 58 -46.08 28.85 5.18
N PRO A 59 -46.91 29.89 5.24
CA PRO A 59 -47.17 30.60 6.48
C PRO A 59 -48.09 29.75 7.36
N SER A 60 -47.55 29.20 8.41
CA SER A 60 -48.33 28.64 9.50
C SER A 60 -47.89 29.27 10.83
N PRO A 61 -48.82 29.67 11.67
CA PRO A 61 -48.53 30.38 12.91
C PRO A 61 -48.28 29.36 14.01
N THR A 62 -47.05 29.17 14.36
CA THR A 62 -46.55 28.80 15.70
C THR A 62 -45.03 28.68 15.65
N PRO A 63 -44.25 29.21 16.56
CA PRO A 63 -42.83 29.03 16.56
C PRO A 63 -42.52 27.58 16.93
N SER A 64 -42.39 26.74 15.93
CA SER A 64 -41.74 25.46 16.10
C SER A 64 -40.28 25.73 16.47
N ALA A 65 -39.87 25.14 17.58
CA ALA A 65 -38.49 25.18 18.01
C ALA A 65 -37.58 24.82 16.81
N VAL A 66 -36.75 25.77 16.38
CA VAL A 66 -35.67 25.54 15.44
C VAL A 66 -34.81 24.49 16.12
N THR A 67 -34.85 23.26 15.64
CA THR A 67 -33.83 22.25 15.96
C THR A 67 -32.54 22.76 15.32
N VAL A 68 -31.84 23.59 16.09
CA VAL A 68 -30.45 23.93 15.77
C VAL A 68 -29.70 22.60 15.83
N THR A 69 -29.27 22.09 14.69
CA THR A 69 -28.27 21.02 14.69
C THR A 69 -27.08 21.53 15.50
N PRO A 70 -26.72 20.87 16.61
CA PRO A 70 -25.65 21.38 17.45
C PRO A 70 -24.38 21.50 16.59
N SER A 71 -23.78 22.69 16.55
CA SER A 71 -22.43 22.85 16.00
C SER A 71 -21.48 21.90 16.71
N PRO A 72 -20.50 21.26 16.01
CA PRO A 72 -19.49 20.46 16.68
C PRO A 72 -18.83 21.28 17.80
N ARG A 73 -18.69 20.68 18.96
CA ARG A 73 -18.02 21.34 20.09
C ARG A 73 -16.54 21.40 19.84
N VAL A 74 -15.96 22.59 19.94
CA VAL A 74 -14.54 22.82 19.76
C VAL A 74 -13.89 23.15 21.10
N TYR A 75 -12.91 22.33 21.49
CA TYR A 75 -12.11 22.50 22.69
C TYR A 75 -10.77 23.10 22.27
N HIS A 76 -10.59 24.38 22.57
CA HIS A 76 -9.37 25.12 22.25
C HIS A 76 -8.34 24.88 23.35
N VAL A 77 -7.20 24.25 23.03
CA VAL A 77 -6.23 23.85 24.06
C VAL A 77 -5.60 25.04 24.80
N THR A 78 -5.52 26.20 24.19
CA THR A 78 -5.07 27.44 24.84
C THR A 78 -6.01 27.88 25.95
N SER A 79 -7.32 27.60 25.87
CA SER A 79 -8.30 27.85 26.91
C SER A 79 -8.08 27.01 28.18
N TYR A 80 -7.33 25.92 28.06
CA TYR A 80 -6.90 25.07 29.18
C TYR A 80 -5.52 25.45 29.73
N GLY A 81 -4.89 26.48 29.15
CA GLY A 81 -3.58 26.96 29.58
C GLY A 81 -2.41 26.30 28.86
N ALA A 82 -2.63 25.62 27.73
CA ALA A 82 -1.55 25.13 26.89
C ALA A 82 -0.74 26.30 26.30
N ASP A 83 0.60 26.19 26.32
CA ASP A 83 1.50 27.20 25.77
C ASP A 83 1.78 26.96 24.28
N PRO A 84 1.20 27.74 23.37
CA PRO A 84 1.38 27.54 21.93
C PRO A 84 2.77 27.91 21.42
N THR A 85 3.65 28.42 22.28
CA THR A 85 5.03 28.78 21.92
C THR A 85 6.02 27.61 22.11
N GLY A 86 5.59 26.50 22.75
CA GLY A 86 6.39 25.32 23.01
C GLY A 86 7.50 25.49 24.04
N LYS A 87 7.42 26.54 24.88
CA LYS A 87 8.40 26.81 25.94
C LYS A 87 8.03 26.16 27.26
N LEU A 88 6.75 26.05 27.55
CA LEU A 88 6.23 25.41 28.75
C LEU A 88 5.56 24.08 28.40
N ASP A 89 5.61 23.14 29.36
CA ASP A 89 4.93 21.86 29.22
C ASP A 89 3.41 22.05 29.16
N SER A 90 2.80 21.57 28.08
CA SER A 90 1.36 21.66 27.81
C SER A 90 0.63 20.33 28.03
N THR A 91 1.30 19.31 28.53
CA THR A 91 0.76 17.95 28.68
C THR A 91 -0.58 17.95 29.42
N GLN A 92 -0.60 18.52 30.62
CA GLN A 92 -1.82 18.49 31.46
C GLN A 92 -2.96 19.30 30.88
N ALA A 93 -2.68 20.44 30.25
CA ALA A 93 -3.70 21.26 29.60
C ALA A 93 -4.36 20.52 28.44
N ILE A 94 -3.57 19.83 27.61
CA ILE A 94 -4.10 19.06 26.48
C ILE A 94 -4.84 17.81 26.97
N LEU A 95 -4.32 17.10 27.98
CA LEU A 95 -5.02 15.97 28.60
C LEU A 95 -6.39 16.39 29.19
N GLN A 96 -6.48 17.56 29.81
CA GLN A 96 -7.75 18.07 30.32
C GLN A 96 -8.74 18.37 29.18
N ALA A 97 -8.26 18.97 28.08
CA ALA A 97 -9.10 19.18 26.89
C ALA A 97 -9.60 17.84 26.29
N ILE A 98 -8.75 16.81 26.26
CA ILE A 98 -9.13 15.45 25.83
C ILE A 98 -10.19 14.85 26.75
N SER A 99 -10.00 14.95 28.08
CA SER A 99 -10.95 14.45 29.07
C SER A 99 -12.31 15.13 28.94
N ASP A 100 -12.34 16.46 28.88
CA ASP A 100 -13.57 17.24 28.76
C ASP A 100 -14.31 16.92 27.43
N ALA A 101 -13.57 16.73 26.35
CA ALA A 101 -14.17 16.36 25.07
C ALA A 101 -14.83 14.97 25.13
N LEU A 102 -14.17 14.00 25.79
CA LEU A 102 -14.66 12.63 25.94
C LEU A 102 -15.83 12.53 26.95
N GLU A 103 -15.84 13.37 27.95
CA GLU A 103 -16.93 13.47 28.97
C GLU A 103 -18.11 14.31 28.45
N GLY A 104 -17.95 14.99 27.34
CA GLY A 104 -18.98 15.87 26.78
C GLY A 104 -20.29 15.15 26.43
N PRO A 105 -21.39 15.93 26.17
CA PRO A 105 -22.65 15.36 25.75
C PRO A 105 -22.53 14.46 24.53
N THR A 106 -23.32 13.41 24.48
CA THR A 106 -23.35 12.42 23.40
C THR A 106 -24.68 12.49 22.64
N ASP A 107 -24.62 12.14 21.34
CA ASP A 107 -25.80 12.05 20.46
C ASP A 107 -25.92 10.61 19.93
N GLY A 108 -26.56 9.75 20.70
CA GLY A 108 -26.73 8.34 20.36
C GLY A 108 -25.42 7.53 20.38
N PHE A 109 -25.37 6.49 19.55
CA PHE A 109 -24.27 5.54 19.48
C PHE A 109 -23.76 5.42 18.04
N LEU A 110 -22.44 5.16 17.88
CA LEU A 110 -21.81 4.79 16.61
C LEU A 110 -21.99 3.29 16.35
N MET A 111 -21.62 2.49 17.35
CA MET A 111 -21.95 1.08 17.44
C MET A 111 -22.38 0.77 18.88
N GLU A 112 -22.87 -0.44 19.13
CA GLU A 112 -23.32 -0.85 20.47
C GLU A 112 -22.21 -0.64 21.50
N GLY A 113 -22.52 0.15 22.53
CA GLY A 113 -21.60 0.47 23.62
C GLY A 113 -20.70 1.68 23.39
N ILE A 114 -20.54 2.18 22.16
CA ILE A 114 -19.68 3.34 21.86
C ILE A 114 -20.54 4.58 21.58
N SER A 115 -20.52 5.54 22.49
CA SER A 115 -21.33 6.76 22.37
C SER A 115 -20.72 7.76 21.37
N ASN A 116 -21.62 8.40 20.61
CA ASN A 116 -21.27 9.39 19.60
C ASN A 116 -21.07 10.78 20.22
N LEU A 117 -19.88 11.37 20.07
CA LEU A 117 -19.57 12.73 20.55
C LEU A 117 -20.01 13.84 19.58
N GLY A 118 -20.71 13.51 18.49
CA GLY A 118 -21.28 14.48 17.57
C GLY A 118 -20.22 15.30 16.79
N GLY A 119 -19.04 14.76 16.55
CA GLY A 119 -17.94 15.45 15.85
C GLY A 119 -17.20 16.45 16.74
N ALA A 120 -17.05 16.16 18.02
CA ALA A 120 -16.25 17.00 18.92
C ALA A 120 -14.83 17.19 18.39
N GLN A 121 -14.24 18.36 18.61
CA GLN A 121 -12.93 18.71 18.08
C GLN A 121 -12.02 19.25 19.17
N ILE A 122 -10.78 18.77 19.21
CA ILE A 122 -9.70 19.34 20.00
C ILE A 122 -8.81 20.10 19.02
N ASN A 123 -8.83 21.43 19.12
CA ASN A 123 -8.12 22.31 18.20
C ASN A 123 -6.84 22.81 18.84
N LEU A 124 -5.69 22.48 18.20
CA LEU A 124 -4.38 22.94 18.61
C LEU A 124 -4.04 24.37 18.09
N GLU A 125 -4.95 25.02 17.38
CA GLU A 125 -4.88 26.44 16.98
C GLU A 125 -3.59 26.88 16.28
N GLY A 126 -2.92 25.96 15.58
CA GLY A 126 -1.65 26.21 14.92
C GLY A 126 -0.44 26.34 15.86
N GLY A 127 -0.61 26.08 17.15
CA GLY A 127 0.43 26.21 18.16
C GLY A 127 1.46 25.08 18.11
N ASN A 128 2.62 25.33 18.76
CA ASN A 128 3.64 24.33 19.05
C ASN A 128 3.57 24.01 20.54
N TYR A 129 3.42 22.72 20.89
CA TYR A 129 3.22 22.29 22.26
C TYR A 129 4.31 21.31 22.69
N LEU A 130 4.99 21.64 23.81
CA LEU A 130 5.94 20.74 24.46
C LEU A 130 5.17 19.72 25.31
N ILE A 131 5.48 18.43 25.15
CA ILE A 131 4.78 17.30 25.77
C ILE A 131 5.77 16.44 26.55
N SER A 132 5.57 16.30 27.86
CA SER A 132 6.48 15.57 28.74
C SER A 132 6.04 14.13 29.05
N GLN A 133 4.77 13.79 28.79
CA GLN A 133 4.17 12.48 29.02
C GLN A 133 3.25 12.12 27.85
N PRO A 134 2.98 10.84 27.58
CA PRO A 134 1.99 10.44 26.59
C PRO A 134 0.64 11.12 26.80
N LEU A 135 0.06 11.64 25.71
CA LEU A 135 -1.32 12.12 25.69
C LEU A 135 -2.24 10.92 25.60
N GLN A 136 -2.39 10.21 26.73
CA GLN A 136 -3.17 9.00 26.83
C GLN A 136 -4.64 9.32 26.97
N PHE A 137 -5.47 8.66 26.15
CA PHE A 137 -6.91 8.81 26.19
C PHE A 137 -7.49 8.06 27.40
N PRO A 138 -8.44 8.68 28.15
CA PRO A 138 -9.19 7.98 29.19
C PRO A 138 -9.90 6.74 28.67
N VAL A 139 -9.99 5.70 29.48
CA VAL A 139 -10.65 4.44 29.13
C VAL A 139 -12.18 4.62 29.18
N VAL A 140 -12.73 5.17 28.12
CA VAL A 140 -14.17 5.41 27.96
C VAL A 140 -14.62 5.02 26.55
N ALA A 141 -15.81 4.42 26.43
CA ALA A 141 -16.35 4.00 25.14
C ALA A 141 -16.96 5.18 24.38
N ARG A 142 -16.15 5.85 23.57
CA ARG A 142 -16.51 7.09 22.87
C ARG A 142 -15.96 7.10 21.45
N GLY A 143 -16.60 7.88 20.59
CA GLY A 143 -16.13 8.09 19.23
C GLY A 143 -16.66 9.34 18.56
N ASN A 144 -16.28 9.54 17.31
CA ASN A 144 -16.55 10.74 16.54
C ASN A 144 -15.89 12.00 17.16
N LEU A 145 -14.57 11.90 17.36
CA LEU A 145 -13.70 12.95 17.90
C LEU A 145 -12.55 13.22 16.95
N MET A 146 -12.19 14.48 16.76
CA MET A 146 -11.04 14.90 15.97
C MET A 146 -10.04 15.69 16.81
N ILE A 147 -8.73 15.38 16.68
CA ILE A 147 -7.63 16.23 17.16
C ILE A 147 -6.90 16.77 15.95
N HIS A 148 -6.71 18.08 15.87
CA HIS A 148 -6.17 18.69 14.67
C HIS A 148 -5.44 20.02 14.86
N GLY A 149 -4.64 20.39 13.84
CA GLY A 149 -4.20 21.75 13.59
C GLY A 149 -3.08 22.26 14.49
N GLY A 150 -1.95 21.55 14.60
CA GLY A 150 -0.80 22.08 15.35
C GLY A 150 0.37 21.10 15.44
N THR A 151 1.35 21.43 16.26
CA THR A 151 2.56 20.66 16.49
C THR A 151 2.60 20.12 17.92
N LEU A 152 2.85 18.83 18.05
CA LEU A 152 3.15 18.18 19.34
C LEU A 152 4.62 17.73 19.31
N LYS A 153 5.41 18.18 20.28
CA LYS A 153 6.83 17.85 20.38
C LYS A 153 7.14 17.22 21.73
N ALA A 154 7.76 16.06 21.72
CA ALA A 154 8.25 15.41 22.93
C ALA A 154 9.35 16.24 23.59
N SER A 155 9.27 16.41 24.91
CA SER A 155 10.33 17.03 25.69
C SER A 155 11.54 16.09 25.83
N ASP A 156 12.68 16.61 26.27
CA ASP A 156 13.88 15.80 26.52
C ASP A 156 13.69 14.73 27.59
N ASN A 157 12.68 14.88 28.45
CA ASN A 157 12.33 13.91 29.49
C ASN A 157 11.15 12.98 29.12
N PHE A 158 10.65 13.07 27.89
CA PHE A 158 9.57 12.20 27.42
C PHE A 158 10.00 10.72 27.49
N PRO A 159 9.14 9.78 27.90
CA PRO A 159 9.47 8.34 27.97
C PRO A 159 9.92 7.79 26.63
N THR A 160 11.00 7.00 26.63
CA THR A 160 11.59 6.43 25.40
C THR A 160 10.77 5.32 24.76
N ASP A 161 9.80 4.79 25.47
CA ASP A 161 8.82 3.78 25.02
C ASP A 161 7.40 4.34 24.90
N GLY A 162 7.19 5.63 25.21
CA GLY A 162 5.90 6.30 25.09
C GLY A 162 5.56 6.71 23.65
N TYR A 163 4.29 7.02 23.42
CA TYR A 163 3.79 7.63 22.20
C TYR A 163 3.18 8.99 22.50
N LEU A 164 3.43 9.99 21.64
CA LEU A 164 2.91 11.34 21.85
C LEU A 164 1.37 11.36 21.91
N LEU A 165 0.72 10.66 20.98
CA LEU A 165 -0.72 10.42 20.99
C LEU A 165 -0.96 8.93 21.28
N ASP A 166 -1.56 8.63 22.41
CA ASP A 166 -1.75 7.26 22.88
C ASP A 166 -3.25 6.93 23.00
N LEU A 167 -3.79 6.38 21.91
CA LEU A 167 -5.15 5.83 21.85
C LEU A 167 -5.08 4.33 22.20
N SER A 168 -4.75 4.02 23.43
CA SER A 168 -4.68 2.65 23.92
C SER A 168 -5.60 2.42 25.13
N THR A 169 -6.07 1.19 25.25
CA THR A 169 -6.88 0.76 26.37
C THR A 169 -6.06 -0.20 27.21
N SER A 170 -5.81 0.14 28.45
CA SER A 170 -5.08 -0.72 29.39
C SER A 170 -5.98 -1.78 30.07
N SER A 171 -7.25 -1.91 29.67
CA SER A 171 -8.20 -2.84 30.31
C SER A 171 -8.06 -4.26 29.76
N SER A 172 -7.59 -5.17 30.60
CA SER A 172 -7.61 -6.62 30.33
C SER A 172 -8.98 -7.28 30.48
N SER A 173 -10.02 -6.55 30.90
CA SER A 173 -11.35 -7.08 31.23
C SER A 173 -12.53 -6.24 30.73
N GLY A 174 -12.30 -5.28 29.85
CA GLY A 174 -13.34 -4.42 29.25
C GLY A 174 -13.80 -4.91 27.88
N PRO A 175 -14.73 -4.18 27.23
CA PRO A 175 -15.13 -4.46 25.86
C PRO A 175 -13.92 -4.42 24.90
N GLU A 176 -13.99 -5.22 23.83
CA GLU A 176 -12.90 -5.37 22.87
C GLU A 176 -12.50 -4.03 22.23
N TYR A 177 -13.47 -3.15 21.97
CA TYR A 177 -13.26 -1.84 21.36
C TYR A 177 -13.85 -0.74 22.26
N LEU A 178 -13.07 0.32 22.47
CA LEU A 178 -13.51 1.50 23.23
C LEU A 178 -13.61 2.76 22.39
N PHE A 179 -12.89 2.82 21.28
CA PHE A 179 -12.86 4.00 20.42
C PHE A 179 -13.28 3.63 18.99
N GLU A 180 -14.12 4.49 18.41
CA GLU A 180 -14.54 4.39 17.04
C GLU A 180 -14.58 5.77 16.38
N PHE A 181 -14.15 5.85 15.12
CA PHE A 181 -14.20 7.07 14.33
C PHE A 181 -13.45 8.24 14.99
N ILE A 182 -12.23 7.96 15.47
CA ILE A 182 -11.30 8.98 15.95
C ILE A 182 -10.46 9.48 14.77
N THR A 183 -10.24 10.78 14.69
CA THR A 183 -9.44 11.40 13.61
C THR A 183 -8.30 12.21 14.20
N PHE A 184 -7.08 11.91 13.76
CA PHE A 184 -5.88 12.73 13.92
C PHE A 184 -5.59 13.40 12.57
N ARG A 185 -5.58 14.73 12.53
CA ARG A 185 -5.51 15.43 11.26
C ARG A 185 -4.72 16.73 11.33
N ASP A 186 -4.00 17.05 10.24
CA ASP A 186 -3.23 18.30 10.11
C ASP A 186 -2.27 18.51 11.30
N LEU A 187 -1.54 17.44 11.69
CA LEU A 187 -0.65 17.43 12.84
C LEU A 187 0.83 17.27 12.40
N LEU A 188 1.72 18.04 13.02
CA LEU A 188 3.12 17.69 13.10
C LEU A 188 3.39 17.02 14.45
N VAL A 189 3.92 15.77 14.43
CA VAL A 189 4.23 14.96 15.60
C VAL A 189 5.73 14.73 15.63
N ASP A 190 6.43 15.44 16.52
CA ASP A 190 7.89 15.36 16.68
C ASP A 190 8.23 14.58 17.95
N SER A 191 8.62 13.33 17.79
CA SER A 191 8.99 12.46 18.92
C SER A 191 10.36 12.81 19.52
N ASN A 192 11.10 13.79 19.00
CA ASN A 192 12.39 14.27 19.54
C ASN A 192 13.40 13.14 19.84
N PHE A 193 13.41 12.09 19.01
CA PHE A 193 14.20 10.85 19.21
C PHE A 193 13.89 10.13 20.52
N ARG A 194 12.63 10.21 20.98
CA ARG A 194 12.15 9.56 22.21
C ARG A 194 10.83 8.87 21.97
N GLY A 195 10.84 7.56 21.84
CA GLY A 195 9.62 6.78 21.68
C GLY A 195 8.96 6.90 20.27
N GLY A 196 7.66 6.91 20.22
CA GLY A 196 6.86 6.87 19.02
C GLY A 196 5.94 8.08 18.82
N GLY A 197 5.29 8.15 17.65
CA GLY A 197 4.39 9.24 17.32
C GLY A 197 2.96 8.98 17.78
N ILE A 198 2.24 8.09 17.08
CA ILE A 198 0.82 7.81 17.32
C ILE A 198 0.63 6.31 17.57
N GLN A 199 -0.03 5.96 18.66
CA GLN A 199 -0.43 4.60 18.97
C GLN A 199 -1.96 4.46 18.93
N VAL A 200 -2.45 3.46 18.20
CA VAL A 200 -3.87 3.11 18.07
C VAL A 200 -4.02 1.63 18.42
N ILE A 201 -4.65 1.34 19.56
CA ILE A 201 -4.85 -0.04 20.00
C ILE A 201 -6.33 -0.33 20.19
N ASN A 202 -6.84 -1.41 19.61
CA ASN A 202 -8.20 -1.88 19.72
C ASN A 202 -9.23 -0.77 19.43
N SER A 203 -9.02 -0.01 18.37
CA SER A 203 -9.91 1.05 17.89
C SER A 203 -10.49 0.69 16.53
N LEU A 204 -11.66 1.20 16.24
CA LEU A 204 -12.33 1.00 14.95
C LEU A 204 -12.36 2.30 14.16
N ARG A 205 -12.19 2.21 12.84
CA ARG A 205 -12.35 3.33 11.90
C ARG A 205 -11.56 4.58 12.30
N THR A 206 -10.35 4.40 12.83
CA THR A 206 -9.46 5.52 13.16
C THR A 206 -8.83 6.09 11.88
N SER A 207 -8.81 7.41 11.74
CA SER A 207 -8.19 8.09 10.61
C SER A 207 -6.98 8.91 11.04
N ILE A 208 -5.84 8.73 10.36
CA ILE A 208 -4.62 9.55 10.49
C ILE A 208 -4.42 10.19 9.12
N ASP A 209 -4.66 11.50 8.99
CA ASP A 209 -4.77 12.19 7.72
C ASP A 209 -3.94 13.48 7.71
N ASN A 210 -3.16 13.69 6.68
CA ASN A 210 -2.31 14.87 6.51
C ASN A 210 -1.42 15.16 7.74
N CYS A 211 -0.73 14.12 8.23
CA CYS A 211 0.17 14.24 9.38
C CYS A 211 1.64 14.18 8.93
N TYR A 212 2.50 14.91 9.63
CA TYR A 212 3.95 14.84 9.50
C TYR A 212 4.51 14.26 10.80
N ILE A 213 5.04 13.02 10.76
CA ILE A 213 5.51 12.30 11.94
C ILE A 213 7.01 12.07 11.83
N THR A 214 7.76 12.58 12.80
CA THR A 214 9.23 12.61 12.71
C THR A 214 9.92 12.27 14.03
N HIS A 215 11.21 11.96 13.94
CA HIS A 215 12.13 11.70 15.04
C HIS A 215 11.71 10.56 15.99
N PHE A 216 10.89 9.62 15.51
CA PHE A 216 10.55 8.42 16.28
C PHE A 216 11.74 7.46 16.35
N THR A 217 11.87 6.73 17.48
CA THR A 217 12.88 5.68 17.67
C THR A 217 12.25 4.28 17.73
N THR A 218 10.95 4.20 17.95
CA THR A 218 10.19 2.96 17.96
C THR A 218 9.31 2.87 16.72
N ASN A 219 8.04 3.29 16.78
CA ASN A 219 7.18 3.35 15.61
C ASN A 219 6.69 4.80 15.41
N GLY A 220 6.67 5.27 14.17
CA GLY A 220 5.99 6.52 13.84
C GLY A 220 4.50 6.38 14.11
N ILE A 221 3.88 5.33 13.55
CA ILE A 221 2.50 4.93 13.83
C ILE A 221 2.50 3.45 14.19
N LEU A 222 1.82 3.10 15.30
CA LEU A 222 1.48 1.73 15.67
C LEU A 222 -0.04 1.56 15.65
N ALA A 223 -0.56 0.68 14.78
CA ALA A 223 -1.94 0.23 14.80
C ALA A 223 -1.98 -1.26 15.21
N LYS A 224 -2.53 -1.58 16.37
CA LYS A 224 -2.57 -2.94 16.91
C LYS A 224 -3.97 -3.33 17.34
N GLY A 225 -4.43 -4.49 16.85
CA GLY A 225 -5.82 -4.90 17.04
C GLY A 225 -6.79 -3.91 16.38
N GLY A 226 -8.08 -4.09 16.57
CA GLY A 226 -9.09 -3.27 15.91
C GLY A 226 -9.12 -3.49 14.39
N HIS A 227 -9.88 -2.65 13.71
CA HIS A 227 -10.12 -2.72 12.28
C HIS A 227 -10.19 -1.33 11.64
N GLU A 228 -9.90 -1.27 10.34
CA GLU A 228 -10.20 -0.10 9.52
C GLU A 228 -9.47 1.17 10.01
N THR A 229 -8.18 1.05 10.34
CA THR A 229 -7.32 2.22 10.53
C THR A 229 -6.87 2.73 9.16
N TYR A 230 -7.18 3.99 8.86
CA TYR A 230 -6.85 4.66 7.61
C TYR A 230 -5.72 5.65 7.82
N ILE A 231 -4.55 5.40 7.22
CA ILE A 231 -3.38 6.29 7.25
C ILE A 231 -3.21 6.84 5.84
N ARG A 232 -3.29 8.16 5.68
CA ARG A 232 -3.27 8.75 4.34
C ARG A 232 -2.66 10.15 4.31
N ASN A 233 -2.21 10.57 3.10
CA ASN A 233 -1.69 11.90 2.84
C ASN A 233 -0.60 12.34 3.84
N SER A 234 0.20 11.41 4.35
CA SER A 234 1.08 11.65 5.50
C SER A 234 2.54 11.41 5.15
N PHE A 235 3.43 12.07 5.91
CA PHE A 235 4.87 11.96 5.77
C PHE A 235 5.46 11.41 7.07
N LEU A 236 6.31 10.38 6.96
CA LEU A 236 6.95 9.75 8.13
C LEU A 236 8.45 9.58 7.91
N GLY A 237 9.25 10.01 8.88
CA GLY A 237 10.68 9.81 8.81
C GLY A 237 11.40 10.06 10.12
N GLN A 238 12.41 9.26 10.41
CA GLN A 238 13.20 9.43 11.64
C GLN A 238 14.04 10.72 11.61
N HIS A 239 14.45 11.16 10.43
CA HIS A 239 15.20 12.40 10.23
C HIS A 239 14.49 13.27 9.19
N ILE A 240 14.68 14.58 9.27
CA ILE A 240 14.09 15.54 8.34
C ILE A 240 14.77 15.58 6.97
N THR A 241 15.93 14.94 6.82
CA THR A 241 16.70 14.88 5.56
C THR A 241 16.59 13.49 4.96
N ALA A 242 16.06 13.41 3.75
CA ALA A 242 16.03 12.18 2.97
C ALA A 242 17.40 11.96 2.30
N GLY A 243 18.13 10.95 2.71
CA GLY A 243 19.35 10.48 2.03
C GLY A 243 20.56 11.42 2.09
N GLY A 244 20.49 12.55 2.77
CA GLY A 244 21.60 13.51 2.91
C GLY A 244 22.38 13.39 4.21
N ASP A 245 21.91 12.58 5.15
CA ASP A 245 22.51 12.43 6.45
C ASP A 245 23.62 11.35 6.42
N LYS A 246 24.78 11.68 6.99
CA LYS A 246 25.86 10.68 7.20
C LYS A 246 25.44 9.54 8.12
N GLY A 247 24.40 9.73 8.93
CA GLY A 247 23.77 8.73 9.80
C GLY A 247 22.77 7.80 9.13
N GLU A 248 22.47 7.95 7.85
CA GLU A 248 21.44 7.18 7.11
C GLU A 248 21.61 5.65 7.25
N ARG A 249 22.83 5.16 7.45
CA ARG A 249 23.09 3.73 7.71
C ARG A 249 22.62 3.27 9.08
N ASN A 250 22.44 4.19 10.01
CA ASN A 250 22.10 3.92 11.42
C ASN A 250 20.61 4.19 11.71
N PHE A 251 19.79 4.46 10.69
CA PHE A 251 18.37 4.61 10.89
C PHE A 251 17.79 3.39 11.61
N SER A 252 16.95 3.65 12.58
CA SER A 252 16.26 2.65 13.39
C SER A 252 14.74 2.90 13.34
N GLY A 253 13.97 2.06 14.00
CA GLY A 253 12.53 2.21 14.10
C GLY A 253 11.77 1.85 12.84
N THR A 254 10.46 1.82 12.99
CA THR A 254 9.49 1.48 11.94
C THR A 254 8.57 2.67 11.70
N ALA A 255 8.42 3.12 10.45
CA ALA A 255 7.55 4.26 10.23
C ALA A 255 6.08 3.91 10.51
N ILE A 256 5.58 2.78 9.98
CA ILE A 256 4.21 2.30 10.21
C ILE A 256 4.25 0.82 10.59
N ASN A 257 3.65 0.47 11.72
CA ASN A 257 3.51 -0.92 12.17
C ASN A 257 2.02 -1.28 12.27
N LEU A 258 1.55 -2.12 11.33
CA LEU A 258 0.17 -2.59 11.23
C LEU A 258 0.08 -4.01 11.80
N MET A 259 -0.47 -4.13 12.99
CA MET A 259 -0.73 -5.41 13.67
C MET A 259 -2.22 -5.72 13.78
N GLY A 260 -3.05 -4.97 13.07
CA GLY A 260 -4.50 -5.16 12.93
C GLY A 260 -4.87 -5.53 11.50
N ASN A 261 -6.14 -5.87 11.30
CA ASN A 261 -6.69 -6.28 10.00
C ASN A 261 -7.42 -5.12 9.30
N ASP A 262 -7.68 -5.29 8.00
CA ASP A 262 -8.54 -4.40 7.19
C ASP A 262 -8.09 -2.93 7.19
N ASN A 263 -6.80 -2.65 7.42
CA ASN A 263 -6.26 -1.30 7.43
C ASN A 263 -5.87 -0.85 6.01
N SER A 264 -5.81 0.47 5.83
CA SER A 264 -5.40 1.07 4.57
C SER A 264 -4.33 2.14 4.79
N VAL A 265 -3.24 2.05 4.01
CA VAL A 265 -2.20 3.08 3.91
C VAL A 265 -2.23 3.60 2.49
N THR A 266 -2.55 4.89 2.31
CA THR A 266 -2.72 5.51 1.00
C THR A 266 -2.00 6.84 0.88
N ASP A 267 -1.26 7.03 -0.23
CA ASP A 267 -0.58 8.29 -0.53
C ASP A 267 0.33 8.76 0.63
N VAL A 268 1.18 7.86 1.12
CA VAL A 268 2.08 8.10 2.25
C VAL A 268 3.53 8.08 1.77
N VAL A 269 4.30 9.05 2.22
CA VAL A 269 5.75 9.12 1.96
C VAL A 269 6.50 8.71 3.22
N ILE A 270 7.39 7.71 3.10
CA ILE A 270 8.24 7.23 4.17
C ILE A 270 9.70 7.44 3.80
N PHE A 271 10.43 8.12 4.66
CA PHE A 271 11.86 8.40 4.47
C PHE A 271 12.62 8.15 5.78
N SER A 272 13.88 7.80 5.68
CA SER A 272 14.82 7.68 6.81
C SER A 272 14.32 6.86 8.02
N ALA A 273 13.65 5.74 7.81
CA ALA A 273 13.38 4.71 8.83
C ALA A 273 14.18 3.44 8.51
N GLU A 274 14.42 2.56 9.48
CA GLU A 274 15.00 1.24 9.20
C GLU A 274 14.03 0.36 8.43
N ILE A 275 12.77 0.33 8.87
CA ILE A 275 11.68 -0.36 8.18
C ILE A 275 10.60 0.67 7.85
N GLY A 276 10.17 0.69 6.59
CA GLY A 276 9.08 1.57 6.19
C GLY A 276 7.76 1.12 6.79
N ILE A 277 7.26 -0.04 6.40
CA ILE A 277 5.99 -0.58 6.90
C ILE A 277 6.18 -2.03 7.33
N ILE A 278 5.76 -2.38 8.55
CA ILE A 278 5.55 -3.77 8.97
C ILE A 278 4.05 -4.06 8.91
N VAL A 279 3.69 -5.20 8.31
CA VAL A 279 2.32 -5.71 8.29
C VAL A 279 2.31 -7.08 8.94
N SER A 280 1.65 -7.19 10.09
CA SER A 280 1.45 -8.44 10.84
C SER A 280 -0.02 -8.79 11.00
N GLY A 281 -0.92 -8.08 10.31
CA GLY A 281 -2.35 -8.39 10.19
C GLY A 281 -2.71 -8.73 8.74
N GLN A 282 -3.89 -9.25 8.53
CA GLN A 282 -4.40 -9.65 7.21
C GLN A 282 -5.31 -8.60 6.57
N ALA A 283 -5.62 -8.79 5.29
CA ALA A 283 -6.57 -7.98 4.52
C ALA A 283 -6.21 -6.48 4.44
N ASN A 284 -4.92 -6.13 4.51
CA ASN A 284 -4.46 -4.75 4.46
C ASN A 284 -4.23 -4.28 3.02
N LEU A 285 -4.48 -2.99 2.77
CA LEU A 285 -4.23 -2.31 1.50
C LEU A 285 -3.13 -1.27 1.65
N LEU A 286 -2.08 -1.39 0.85
CA LEU A 286 -1.02 -0.38 0.70
C LEU A 286 -1.07 0.16 -0.74
N SER A 287 -1.41 1.43 -0.92
CA SER A 287 -1.55 2.06 -2.24
C SER A 287 -0.92 3.44 -2.27
N GLY A 288 -0.16 3.76 -3.32
CA GLY A 288 0.49 5.07 -3.42
C GLY A 288 1.56 5.30 -2.36
N VAL A 289 2.15 4.25 -1.80
CA VAL A 289 3.20 4.35 -0.79
C VAL A 289 4.54 4.63 -1.47
N HIS A 290 5.20 5.69 -1.04
CA HIS A 290 6.54 6.02 -1.48
C HIS A 290 7.54 5.76 -0.36
N CYS A 291 8.34 4.70 -0.48
CA CYS A 291 9.40 4.35 0.46
C CYS A 291 10.79 4.67 -0.12
N TYR A 292 11.51 5.58 0.52
CA TYR A 292 12.94 5.80 0.33
C TYR A 292 13.67 5.89 1.68
N ASN A 293 13.31 4.98 2.56
CA ASN A 293 13.89 4.76 3.87
C ASN A 293 15.29 4.09 3.74
N LYS A 294 15.81 3.53 4.82
CA LYS A 294 17.10 2.83 4.84
C LYS A 294 17.19 1.81 3.70
N ALA A 295 18.23 1.93 2.89
CA ALA A 295 18.39 1.06 1.73
C ALA A 295 18.65 -0.39 2.13
N THR A 296 18.19 -1.35 1.29
CA THR A 296 18.40 -2.78 1.53
C THR A 296 19.87 -3.15 1.65
N GLY A 297 20.76 -2.48 0.92
CA GLY A 297 22.22 -2.67 1.02
C GLY A 297 22.82 -2.30 2.39
N PHE A 298 22.08 -1.58 3.24
CA PHE A 298 22.43 -1.24 4.60
C PHE A 298 21.55 -1.93 5.66
N GLY A 299 20.78 -2.96 5.26
CA GLY A 299 19.88 -3.72 6.12
C GLY A 299 18.48 -3.14 6.29
N GLY A 300 18.08 -2.15 5.47
CA GLY A 300 16.74 -1.59 5.48
C GLY A 300 15.72 -2.44 4.74
N THR A 301 14.45 -2.24 5.06
CA THR A 301 13.31 -2.88 4.38
C THR A 301 12.21 -1.85 4.15
N GLY A 302 11.70 -1.77 2.92
CA GLY A 302 10.61 -0.87 2.59
C GLY A 302 9.29 -1.35 3.19
N ILE A 303 8.86 -2.55 2.81
CA ILE A 303 7.64 -3.17 3.32
C ILE A 303 7.95 -4.59 3.76
N TYR A 304 7.60 -4.92 5.00
CA TYR A 304 7.81 -6.24 5.58
C TYR A 304 6.47 -6.88 5.95
N LEU A 305 6.07 -7.92 5.19
CA LEU A 305 4.88 -8.72 5.45
C LEU A 305 5.25 -9.88 6.37
N LYS A 306 4.85 -9.79 7.63
CA LYS A 306 5.28 -10.63 8.75
C LYS A 306 4.10 -11.40 9.37
N LEU A 307 3.28 -12.00 8.50
CA LEU A 307 2.16 -12.87 8.88
C LEU A 307 2.18 -14.14 8.02
N PRO A 308 3.05 -15.12 8.34
CA PRO A 308 3.21 -16.34 7.55
C PRO A 308 1.90 -17.10 7.37
N GLY A 309 1.53 -17.37 6.11
CA GLY A 309 0.35 -18.13 5.75
C GLY A 309 -1.00 -17.38 5.77
N LEU A 310 -1.03 -16.13 6.22
CA LEU A 310 -2.26 -15.31 6.29
C LEU A 310 -2.08 -13.90 5.74
N THR A 311 -1.26 -13.71 4.74
CA THR A 311 -0.84 -12.38 4.26
C THR A 311 -2.01 -11.53 3.77
N GLN A 312 -2.84 -12.02 2.85
CA GLN A 312 -4.05 -11.37 2.30
C GLN A 312 -3.89 -9.86 2.04
N THR A 313 -2.74 -9.45 1.52
CA THR A 313 -2.36 -8.03 1.40
C THR A 313 -2.23 -7.62 -0.06
N ARG A 314 -2.58 -6.37 -0.34
CA ARG A 314 -2.37 -5.74 -1.64
C ARG A 314 -1.39 -4.59 -1.51
N ILE A 315 -0.37 -4.56 -2.36
CA ILE A 315 0.60 -3.47 -2.52
C ILE A 315 0.52 -3.03 -3.96
N VAL A 316 0.01 -1.82 -4.19
CA VAL A 316 -0.28 -1.35 -5.54
C VAL A 316 0.13 0.11 -5.72
N ASN A 317 0.42 0.51 -6.97
CA ASN A 317 0.66 1.91 -7.35
C ASN A 317 1.72 2.61 -6.47
N SER A 318 2.72 1.88 -6.01
CA SER A 318 3.69 2.33 -5.02
C SER A 318 5.06 2.59 -5.66
N TYR A 319 5.97 3.16 -4.89
CA TYR A 319 7.32 3.54 -5.32
C TYR A 319 8.32 3.17 -4.22
N LEU A 320 9.24 2.26 -4.52
CA LEU A 320 10.28 1.82 -3.58
C LEU A 320 11.66 2.16 -4.16
N ASP A 321 12.40 2.99 -3.44
CA ASP A 321 13.69 3.53 -3.87
C ASP A 321 14.82 3.00 -2.97
N PHE A 322 15.74 2.21 -3.53
CA PHE A 322 16.84 1.50 -2.87
C PHE A 322 16.41 0.49 -1.76
N THR A 323 15.13 0.36 -1.51
CA THR A 323 14.55 -0.48 -0.47
C THR A 323 13.47 -1.37 -1.07
N GLY A 324 13.32 -2.59 -0.59
CA GLY A 324 12.46 -3.59 -1.22
C GLY A 324 11.36 -4.12 -0.31
N ILE A 325 10.73 -5.20 -0.76
CA ILE A 325 9.67 -5.90 -0.03
C ILE A 325 10.19 -7.24 0.47
N VAL A 326 9.88 -7.59 1.71
CA VAL A 326 10.08 -8.94 2.25
C VAL A 326 8.72 -9.51 2.62
N ALA A 327 8.42 -10.74 2.17
CA ALA A 327 7.17 -11.43 2.49
C ALA A 327 7.45 -12.82 3.02
N GLU A 328 7.03 -13.10 4.27
CA GLU A 328 7.16 -14.40 4.93
C GLU A 328 5.98 -15.29 4.57
N ASP A 329 6.25 -16.47 3.99
CA ASP A 329 5.25 -17.46 3.53
C ASP A 329 3.98 -16.80 2.96
N PRO A 330 4.09 -15.99 1.89
CA PRO A 330 2.97 -15.18 1.43
C PRO A 330 1.81 -16.02 0.91
N VAL A 331 0.61 -15.71 1.39
CA VAL A 331 -0.65 -16.30 0.93
C VAL A 331 -1.61 -15.18 0.54
N GLN A 332 -2.16 -15.26 -0.69
CA GLN A 332 -3.05 -14.23 -1.25
C GLN A 332 -2.42 -12.83 -1.26
N LEU A 333 -1.22 -12.72 -1.82
CA LEU A 333 -0.47 -11.47 -1.95
C LEU A 333 -0.55 -10.93 -3.38
N GLN A 334 -0.90 -9.66 -3.53
CA GLN A 334 -0.79 -8.96 -4.81
C GLN A 334 0.20 -7.80 -4.72
N ILE A 335 1.18 -7.76 -5.64
CA ILE A 335 2.10 -6.64 -5.84
C ILE A 335 2.02 -6.25 -7.31
N SER A 336 1.50 -5.05 -7.61
CA SER A 336 1.32 -4.62 -9.00
C SER A 336 1.43 -3.10 -9.19
N ASN A 337 1.74 -2.69 -10.42
CA ASN A 337 1.85 -1.29 -10.82
C ASN A 337 2.81 -0.47 -9.91
N THR A 338 3.88 -1.10 -9.44
CA THR A 338 4.82 -0.53 -8.47
C THR A 338 6.18 -0.33 -9.13
N PHE A 339 6.83 0.80 -8.82
CA PHE A 339 8.20 1.08 -9.22
C PHE A 339 9.18 0.59 -8.15
N PHE A 340 10.19 -0.16 -8.58
CA PHE A 340 11.33 -0.58 -7.77
C PHE A 340 12.60 0.01 -8.38
N LEU A 341 13.22 0.97 -7.72
CA LEU A 341 14.40 1.68 -8.20
C LEU A 341 15.62 1.39 -7.31
N GLY A 342 16.80 1.63 -7.88
CA GLY A 342 18.05 1.51 -7.14
C GLY A 342 18.36 0.09 -6.66
N ASP A 343 18.13 -0.92 -7.50
CA ASP A 343 18.33 -2.34 -7.19
C ASP A 343 17.34 -2.88 -6.12
N ALA A 344 16.21 -2.21 -5.89
CA ALA A 344 15.17 -2.71 -5.01
C ALA A 344 14.52 -3.98 -5.61
N PHE A 345 14.24 -4.95 -4.75
CA PHE A 345 13.70 -6.26 -5.15
C PHE A 345 12.65 -6.77 -4.17
N ILE A 346 11.97 -7.84 -4.55
CA ILE A 346 11.01 -8.55 -3.71
C ILE A 346 11.66 -9.85 -3.22
N LYS A 347 11.64 -10.08 -1.91
CA LYS A 347 12.13 -11.29 -1.28
C LYS A 347 10.96 -12.12 -0.75
N LEU A 348 10.78 -13.32 -1.27
CA LEU A 348 9.88 -14.33 -0.71
C LEU A 348 10.68 -15.18 0.27
N LYS A 349 10.33 -15.11 1.56
CA LYS A 349 11.05 -15.77 2.65
C LYS A 349 10.26 -16.97 3.17
N SER A 350 10.87 -18.12 3.10
CA SER A 350 10.30 -19.37 3.62
C SER A 350 10.44 -19.41 5.15
N ILE A 351 9.32 -19.58 5.85
CA ILE A 351 9.25 -19.86 7.30
C ILE A 351 8.71 -21.27 7.52
N ASN A 352 7.52 -21.57 6.97
CA ASN A 352 6.88 -22.88 7.00
C ASN A 352 6.86 -23.57 5.62
N GLY A 353 7.50 -22.94 4.63
CA GLY A 353 7.63 -23.48 3.28
C GLY A 353 6.41 -23.26 2.38
N VAL A 354 5.62 -22.21 2.58
CA VAL A 354 4.38 -21.97 1.84
C VAL A 354 4.49 -20.70 1.00
N VAL A 355 4.08 -20.79 -0.28
CA VAL A 355 3.79 -19.64 -1.13
C VAL A 355 2.57 -19.98 -1.99
N ASN A 356 1.47 -19.25 -1.81
CA ASN A 356 0.20 -19.58 -2.47
C ASN A 356 -0.63 -18.33 -2.81
N GLY A 357 -1.22 -18.29 -4.02
CA GLY A 357 -2.06 -17.19 -4.47
C GLY A 357 -1.30 -15.87 -4.57
N VAL A 358 -0.05 -15.89 -5.03
CA VAL A 358 0.82 -14.71 -5.11
C VAL A 358 0.89 -14.17 -6.54
N ASN A 359 0.58 -12.88 -6.71
CA ASN A 359 0.68 -12.18 -7.98
C ASN A 359 1.69 -11.02 -7.87
N ILE A 360 2.80 -11.11 -8.61
CA ILE A 360 3.81 -10.06 -8.78
C ILE A 360 3.83 -9.70 -10.25
N VAL A 361 3.00 -8.73 -10.64
CA VAL A 361 2.72 -8.47 -12.05
C VAL A 361 2.70 -6.98 -12.39
N ASP A 362 3.05 -6.66 -13.64
CA ASP A 362 2.95 -5.31 -14.19
C ASP A 362 3.76 -4.26 -13.40
N ASN A 363 4.87 -4.65 -12.76
CA ASN A 363 5.77 -3.78 -12.03
C ASN A 363 6.94 -3.33 -12.90
N MET A 364 7.60 -2.24 -12.50
CA MET A 364 8.81 -1.75 -13.15
C MET A 364 10.00 -1.83 -12.19
N PHE A 365 11.08 -2.48 -12.64
CA PHE A 365 12.32 -2.63 -11.88
C PHE A 365 13.47 -1.94 -12.60
N SER A 366 14.24 -1.14 -11.88
CA SER A 366 15.42 -0.46 -12.41
C SER A 366 16.62 -0.61 -11.47
N GLY A 367 17.72 -1.12 -12.01
CA GLY A 367 18.94 -1.37 -11.25
C GLY A 367 20.21 -0.97 -11.97
N SER A 368 21.33 -1.29 -11.34
CA SER A 368 22.69 -0.84 -11.70
C SER A 368 23.56 -1.91 -12.38
N ASN A 369 22.96 -2.94 -13.00
CA ASN A 369 23.64 -4.08 -13.65
C ASN A 369 24.53 -4.91 -12.70
N LYS A 370 24.14 -5.05 -11.43
CA LYS A 370 24.84 -5.87 -10.44
C LYS A 370 24.42 -7.33 -10.41
N GLY A 371 23.57 -7.77 -11.35
CA GLY A 371 23.08 -9.15 -11.40
C GLY A 371 22.07 -9.49 -10.29
N ILE A 372 21.32 -8.51 -9.79
CA ILE A 372 20.31 -8.70 -8.75
C ILE A 372 19.01 -9.15 -9.40
N ASP A 373 18.44 -10.25 -8.90
CA ASP A 373 17.15 -10.78 -9.33
C ASP A 373 16.00 -9.89 -8.79
N ILE A 374 15.02 -9.60 -9.64
CA ILE A 374 13.84 -8.78 -9.22
C ILE A 374 12.98 -9.46 -8.15
N VAL A 375 12.95 -10.81 -8.15
CA VAL A 375 12.32 -11.61 -7.11
C VAL A 375 13.31 -12.67 -6.65
N GLN A 376 13.53 -12.73 -5.34
CA GLN A 376 14.48 -13.66 -4.71
C GLN A 376 13.76 -14.61 -3.77
N LEU A 377 14.23 -15.86 -3.69
CA LEU A 377 13.77 -16.84 -2.72
C LEU A 377 14.78 -16.88 -1.54
N ASP A 378 14.32 -16.58 -0.35
CA ASP A 378 15.10 -16.79 0.88
C ASP A 378 14.60 -18.11 1.54
N GLN A 379 15.41 -19.15 1.41
CA GLN A 379 15.12 -20.49 1.90
C GLN A 379 16.08 -20.91 3.02
N THR A 380 16.58 -19.92 3.79
CA THR A 380 17.50 -20.19 4.90
C THR A 380 16.87 -21.03 6.01
N ASN A 381 15.54 -20.95 6.19
CA ASN A 381 14.79 -21.77 7.15
C ASN A 381 14.23 -23.08 6.56
N GLY A 382 14.50 -23.35 5.29
CA GLY A 382 14.01 -24.51 4.56
C GLY A 382 13.37 -24.14 3.21
N PRO A 383 13.21 -25.11 2.30
CA PRO A 383 12.64 -24.86 0.97
C PRO A 383 11.15 -24.51 1.03
N PHE A 384 10.65 -23.88 -0.03
CA PHE A 384 9.22 -23.83 -0.29
C PHE A 384 8.73 -25.20 -0.74
N ASN A 385 7.89 -25.83 0.08
CA ASN A 385 7.33 -27.17 -0.18
C ASN A 385 5.93 -27.11 -0.79
N THR A 386 5.19 -26.02 -0.51
CA THR A 386 3.85 -25.77 -1.05
C THR A 386 3.92 -24.52 -1.94
N ILE A 387 3.93 -24.74 -3.26
CA ILE A 387 3.97 -23.69 -4.27
C ILE A 387 2.74 -23.85 -5.15
N ASP A 388 1.78 -22.94 -5.00
CA ASP A 388 0.53 -22.99 -5.76
C ASP A 388 0.02 -21.60 -6.13
N GLN A 389 -0.59 -21.49 -7.33
CA GLN A 389 -1.19 -20.25 -7.83
C GLN A 389 -0.25 -19.04 -7.75
N VAL A 390 1.03 -19.22 -8.09
CA VAL A 390 2.03 -18.14 -8.08
C VAL A 390 2.24 -17.62 -9.50
N VAL A 391 2.05 -16.32 -9.68
CA VAL A 391 2.26 -15.64 -10.95
C VAL A 391 3.27 -14.50 -10.76
N VAL A 392 4.43 -14.64 -11.37
CA VAL A 392 5.43 -13.57 -11.52
C VAL A 392 5.61 -13.35 -13.01
N ASP A 393 4.99 -12.29 -13.53
CA ASP A 393 4.92 -12.10 -14.98
C ASP A 393 4.72 -10.63 -15.37
N ARG A 394 4.99 -10.30 -16.64
CA ARG A 394 4.80 -8.97 -17.26
C ARG A 394 5.48 -7.82 -16.49
N ASN A 395 6.55 -8.11 -15.76
CA ASN A 395 7.34 -7.07 -15.11
C ASN A 395 8.34 -6.48 -16.11
N ASN A 396 8.46 -5.16 -16.13
CA ASN A 396 9.43 -4.45 -16.95
C ASN A 396 10.75 -4.32 -16.16
N VAL A 397 11.86 -4.80 -16.73
CA VAL A 397 13.14 -4.91 -16.01
C VAL A 397 14.26 -4.24 -16.79
N LYS A 398 14.97 -3.33 -16.13
CA LYS A 398 16.18 -2.70 -16.67
C LYS A 398 17.32 -2.75 -15.64
N GLY A 399 18.46 -3.30 -16.02
CA GLY A 399 19.66 -3.35 -15.17
C GLY A 399 19.56 -4.28 -13.95
N MET A 400 18.61 -5.22 -13.98
CA MET A 400 18.44 -6.32 -13.03
C MET A 400 18.16 -7.62 -13.80
N ASN A 401 18.17 -8.76 -13.14
CA ASN A 401 17.81 -10.03 -13.76
C ASN A 401 16.29 -10.24 -13.70
N LEU A 402 15.71 -10.56 -14.84
CA LEU A 402 14.32 -10.98 -14.91
C LEU A 402 14.15 -12.33 -14.20
N LYS A 403 13.15 -12.40 -13.32
CA LYS A 403 12.62 -13.65 -12.77
C LYS A 403 11.12 -13.70 -13.02
N ALA A 404 10.64 -14.85 -13.46
CA ALA A 404 9.24 -15.06 -13.83
C ALA A 404 8.82 -16.52 -13.58
N THR A 405 7.51 -16.75 -13.49
CA THR A 405 6.95 -18.11 -13.48
C THR A 405 6.70 -18.63 -14.88
N ILE A 406 6.76 -17.77 -15.90
CA ILE A 406 6.66 -18.14 -17.31
C ILE A 406 7.98 -17.77 -17.99
N GLY A 407 8.63 -18.76 -18.58
CA GLY A 407 9.86 -18.58 -19.34
C GLY A 407 9.70 -19.03 -20.79
N SER A 408 10.32 -18.32 -21.71
CA SER A 408 10.34 -18.72 -23.11
C SER A 408 11.71 -18.49 -23.74
N GLY A 409 12.00 -19.23 -24.80
CA GLY A 409 13.23 -19.08 -25.57
C GLY A 409 13.21 -19.84 -26.86
N VAL A 410 14.24 -19.62 -27.64
CA VAL A 410 14.47 -20.29 -28.93
C VAL A 410 15.85 -20.98 -28.92
N VAL A 411 15.87 -22.23 -29.31
CA VAL A 411 17.11 -22.97 -29.59
C VAL A 411 17.20 -23.26 -31.08
N GLN A 412 18.32 -22.92 -31.71
CA GLN A 412 18.56 -23.18 -33.11
C GLN A 412 19.79 -24.09 -33.26
N GLY A 413 19.72 -25.06 -34.15
CA GLY A 413 20.84 -25.95 -34.42
C GLY A 413 20.56 -26.96 -35.52
N ASN A 414 21.59 -27.68 -35.93
CA ASN A 414 21.50 -28.83 -36.83
C ASN A 414 21.86 -30.09 -36.06
N GLY A 415 20.85 -30.92 -35.76
CA GLY A 415 21.02 -32.10 -34.93
C GLY A 415 19.74 -32.90 -34.78
N THR A 416 19.73 -33.77 -33.79
CA THR A 416 18.55 -34.55 -33.35
C THR A 416 18.06 -34.15 -31.98
N SER A 417 18.65 -33.13 -31.35
CA SER A 417 18.37 -32.76 -29.97
C SER A 417 18.53 -31.25 -29.74
N TRP A 418 17.55 -30.61 -29.07
CA TRP A 418 17.52 -29.18 -28.71
C TRP A 418 17.16 -29.05 -27.25
N THR A 419 18.07 -28.50 -26.47
CA THR A 419 17.85 -28.25 -25.03
C THR A 419 17.77 -26.75 -24.78
N LEU A 420 16.66 -26.30 -24.18
CA LEU A 420 16.52 -24.93 -23.68
C LEU A 420 16.71 -24.93 -22.16
N ASP A 421 17.64 -24.12 -21.67
CA ASP A 421 17.84 -23.84 -20.24
C ASP A 421 17.07 -22.58 -19.84
N LEU A 422 16.11 -22.72 -18.95
CA LEU A 422 15.26 -21.64 -18.42
C LEU A 422 15.61 -21.23 -16.98
N ASN A 423 16.67 -21.78 -16.37
CA ASN A 423 17.14 -21.39 -15.04
C ASN A 423 17.42 -19.89 -14.87
N PRO A 424 17.94 -19.17 -15.88
CA PRO A 424 18.12 -17.73 -15.75
C PRO A 424 16.82 -16.95 -15.53
N ILE A 425 15.68 -17.48 -16.01
CA ILE A 425 14.38 -16.79 -16.01
C ILE A 425 13.44 -17.35 -14.93
N LEU A 426 13.30 -18.68 -14.84
CA LEU A 426 12.34 -19.30 -13.95
C LEU A 426 12.73 -19.13 -12.48
N ILE A 427 11.73 -18.79 -11.64
CA ILE A 427 11.96 -18.46 -10.24
C ILE A 427 12.13 -19.71 -9.36
N PHE A 428 11.30 -20.74 -9.55
CA PHE A 428 11.34 -21.94 -8.73
C PHE A 428 12.21 -23.03 -9.37
N PRO A 429 13.12 -23.65 -8.63
CA PRO A 429 13.92 -24.73 -9.17
C PRO A 429 13.03 -25.97 -9.43
N ASN A 430 13.23 -26.59 -10.59
CA ASN A 430 12.60 -27.87 -10.97
C ASN A 430 11.07 -27.93 -10.80
N LEU A 431 10.35 -26.86 -11.16
CA LEU A 431 8.90 -26.74 -10.96
C LEU A 431 8.12 -26.52 -12.26
N ILE A 432 8.66 -26.80 -13.45
CA ILE A 432 7.89 -26.66 -14.68
C ILE A 432 6.67 -27.60 -14.64
N LYS A 433 5.47 -27.03 -14.73
CA LYS A 433 4.19 -27.76 -14.73
C LYS A 433 3.65 -27.97 -16.14
N ASN A 434 3.91 -27.03 -17.04
CA ASN A 434 3.42 -27.08 -18.41
C ASN A 434 4.51 -26.62 -19.39
N VAL A 435 4.57 -27.27 -20.57
CA VAL A 435 5.45 -26.92 -21.67
C VAL A 435 4.67 -26.87 -22.96
N GLN A 436 4.82 -25.80 -23.71
CA GLN A 436 4.38 -25.67 -25.08
C GLN A 436 5.62 -25.43 -25.95
N TYR A 437 5.68 -26.09 -27.12
CA TYR A 437 6.77 -25.83 -28.05
C TYR A 437 6.32 -25.88 -29.50
N THR A 438 7.07 -25.20 -30.35
CA THR A 438 6.90 -25.23 -31.78
C THR A 438 8.23 -25.60 -32.42
N PHE A 439 8.21 -26.61 -33.30
CA PHE A 439 9.37 -27.13 -34.01
C PHE A 439 9.33 -26.69 -35.48
N PHE A 440 10.34 -25.94 -35.92
CA PHE A 440 10.46 -25.45 -37.28
C PHE A 440 11.66 -26.08 -37.95
N PRO A 441 11.54 -27.21 -38.67
CA PRO A 441 12.65 -27.76 -39.47
C PRO A 441 12.88 -26.91 -40.70
N SER A 442 14.16 -26.77 -41.10
CA SER A 442 14.52 -26.17 -42.38
C SER A 442 14.29 -27.16 -43.52
N GLY A 443 13.56 -26.74 -44.57
CA GLY A 443 13.26 -27.58 -45.73
C GLY A 443 11.80 -28.10 -45.73
N ASN A 444 11.51 -29.00 -46.70
CA ASN A 444 10.14 -29.47 -46.96
C ASN A 444 9.83 -30.86 -46.33
N SER A 445 10.72 -31.37 -45.48
CA SER A 445 10.59 -32.71 -44.90
C SER A 445 9.69 -32.69 -43.69
N PHE A 446 8.79 -33.65 -43.56
CA PHE A 446 8.05 -33.91 -42.30
C PHE A 446 8.96 -34.69 -41.36
N VAL A 447 9.29 -34.09 -40.21
CA VAL A 447 10.18 -34.65 -39.22
C VAL A 447 9.36 -35.03 -37.98
N ASN A 448 9.49 -36.28 -37.52
CA ASN A 448 8.89 -36.65 -36.23
C ASN A 448 9.74 -36.08 -35.11
N HIS A 449 9.07 -35.43 -34.17
CA HIS A 449 9.73 -34.81 -33.02
C HIS A 449 8.85 -34.95 -31.76
N ALA A 450 9.48 -34.92 -30.60
CA ALA A 450 8.78 -35.05 -29.31
C ALA A 450 9.49 -34.31 -28.19
N LEU A 451 8.71 -33.82 -27.22
CA LEU A 451 9.22 -33.45 -25.90
C LEU A 451 9.69 -34.73 -25.18
N ARG A 452 10.99 -34.79 -24.83
CA ARG A 452 11.61 -35.98 -24.22
C ARG A 452 11.86 -35.86 -22.74
N ASN A 453 12.25 -34.67 -22.29
CA ASN A 453 12.55 -34.48 -20.87
C ASN A 453 12.24 -33.05 -20.44
N VAL A 454 11.77 -32.92 -19.21
CA VAL A 454 11.60 -31.65 -18.49
C VAL A 454 12.16 -31.87 -17.09
N SER A 455 13.34 -31.35 -16.81
CA SER A 455 13.98 -31.47 -15.51
C SER A 455 14.93 -30.31 -15.26
N ASN A 456 15.10 -29.90 -13.99
CA ASN A 456 16.01 -28.82 -13.61
C ASN A 456 15.81 -27.52 -14.42
N ASN A 457 14.54 -27.17 -14.69
CA ASN A 457 14.15 -26.05 -15.55
C ASN A 457 14.74 -26.09 -16.97
N GLN A 458 15.10 -27.26 -17.45
CA GLN A 458 15.54 -27.50 -18.82
C GLN A 458 14.49 -28.29 -19.58
N VAL A 459 14.30 -27.96 -20.86
CA VAL A 459 13.34 -28.61 -21.75
C VAL A 459 14.11 -29.20 -22.91
N LEU A 460 13.99 -30.52 -23.10
CA LEU A 460 14.63 -31.30 -24.15
C LEU A 460 13.63 -31.71 -25.22
N ILE A 461 13.83 -31.31 -26.45
CA ILE A 461 13.10 -31.73 -27.65
C ILE A 461 14.01 -32.56 -28.52
N GLU A 462 13.54 -33.69 -29.04
CA GLU A 462 14.30 -34.56 -29.95
C GLU A 462 13.53 -34.84 -31.23
N SER A 463 14.27 -35.13 -32.30
CA SER A 463 13.76 -35.59 -33.58
C SER A 463 14.35 -36.96 -33.95
N ASP A 464 13.66 -37.67 -34.83
CA ASP A 464 14.05 -39.00 -35.31
C ASP A 464 15.20 -38.93 -36.37
N VAL A 465 15.41 -37.76 -36.94
CA VAL A 465 16.46 -37.55 -37.96
C VAL A 465 17.23 -36.26 -37.69
N GLN A 466 18.46 -36.22 -38.10
CA GLN A 466 19.26 -34.99 -38.06
C GLN A 466 18.70 -33.97 -39.04
N VAL A 467 18.38 -32.78 -38.53
CA VAL A 467 17.81 -31.67 -39.32
C VAL A 467 18.23 -30.33 -38.75
N PRO A 468 18.47 -29.32 -39.60
CA PRO A 468 18.53 -27.94 -39.12
C PRO A 468 17.12 -27.50 -38.68
N ALA A 469 17.00 -27.06 -37.45
CA ALA A 469 15.68 -26.60 -36.91
C ALA A 469 15.84 -25.43 -35.95
N SER A 470 14.74 -24.69 -35.81
CA SER A 470 14.51 -23.70 -34.76
C SER A 470 13.37 -24.21 -33.87
N VAL A 471 13.60 -24.29 -32.56
CA VAL A 471 12.65 -24.78 -31.60
C VAL A 471 12.30 -23.66 -30.63
N PHE A 472 11.07 -23.17 -30.66
CA PHE A 472 10.52 -22.21 -29.70
C PHE A 472 9.84 -22.98 -28.56
N VAL A 473 10.15 -22.60 -27.32
CA VAL A 473 9.62 -23.26 -26.13
C VAL A 473 9.04 -22.20 -25.19
N VAL A 474 7.89 -22.49 -24.61
CA VAL A 474 7.32 -21.77 -23.47
C VAL A 474 7.12 -22.77 -22.34
N ALA A 475 7.57 -22.45 -21.15
CA ALA A 475 7.38 -23.24 -19.94
C ALA A 475 6.72 -22.42 -18.85
N ASP A 476 5.81 -23.03 -18.08
CA ASP A 476 5.01 -22.40 -17.05
C ASP A 476 5.15 -23.17 -15.73
N GLN A 477 5.40 -22.41 -14.64
CA GLN A 477 5.48 -22.89 -13.26
C GLN A 477 4.23 -22.57 -12.44
N GLY A 478 3.37 -21.66 -12.93
CA GLY A 478 2.30 -21.03 -12.14
C GLY A 478 0.97 -21.76 -12.17
N LYS A 479 0.70 -22.58 -13.20
CA LYS A 479 -0.61 -23.24 -13.42
C LYS A 479 -0.51 -24.74 -13.36
#